data_262657ee9d8978ea5aacfc769b65ebd3
#
_entry.id   262657ee9d8978ea5aacfc769b65ebd3
#
_cell.length_a   1.000
_cell.length_b   1.000
_cell.length_c   1.000
_cell.angle_alpha   90.00
_cell.angle_beta   90.00
_cell.angle_gamma   90.00
#
_symmetry.space_group_name_H-M   'P 1'
#
loop_
_entity.id
_entity.type
_entity.pdbx_description
1 polymer ?
#
loop_
_entity_poly.entity_id
_entity_poly.type
_entity_poly.pdbx_seq_one_letter_code
_entity_poly.pdbx_strand_id
1 'polypeptide(L)'
;MASQAKITSVEAIELFRAALIVFTSQARPALEEISSDVLRTRLWLENDQRRFLENELRKQNKKLEQAKQELFTARLSDFQETTSLLQMTVNRAQHAVHDVEARLGALKKWDRELDNRSAPMLKEVDQLHSFLTAEMPKAIAYLAQVVRALDAYAEAGAPAGGGGATMPGAQSGGKTA
;
A
#
# COMPACT_ATOMS: atom_id res chain seq x y z
N MET A 1 -19.83 20.02 -17.20
CA MET A 1 -20.64 19.31 -18.20
C MET A 1 -20.39 17.82 -18.04
N ALA A 2 -21.36 17.07 -17.52
CA ALA A 2 -21.25 15.63 -17.41
C ALA A 2 -21.34 15.04 -18.84
N SER A 3 -20.28 14.44 -19.34
CA SER A 3 -20.32 13.70 -20.60
C SER A 3 -21.20 12.47 -20.39
N GLN A 4 -22.36 12.42 -21.04
CA GLN A 4 -23.19 11.23 -21.06
C GLN A 4 -22.42 10.10 -21.74
N ALA A 5 -22.06 9.08 -20.96
CA ALA A 5 -21.49 7.85 -21.50
C ALA A 5 -22.58 7.16 -22.34
N LYS A 6 -22.35 7.04 -23.65
CA LYS A 6 -23.25 6.35 -24.56
C LYS A 6 -23.06 4.84 -24.39
N ILE A 7 -23.90 4.23 -23.56
CA ILE A 7 -23.86 2.77 -23.33
C ILE A 7 -24.51 2.10 -24.53
N THR A 8 -23.71 1.34 -25.27
CA THR A 8 -24.13 0.68 -26.52
C THR A 8 -24.61 -0.76 -26.32
N SER A 9 -24.33 -1.39 -25.20
CA SER A 9 -24.80 -2.74 -24.90
C SER A 9 -24.86 -3.02 -23.39
N VAL A 10 -25.78 -3.85 -22.96
CA VAL A 10 -25.90 -4.37 -21.58
C VAL A 10 -24.66 -5.17 -21.19
N GLU A 11 -24.13 -5.94 -22.12
CA GLU A 11 -22.92 -6.73 -21.98
C GLU A 11 -21.69 -5.86 -21.59
N ALA A 12 -21.58 -4.64 -22.17
CA ALA A 12 -20.51 -3.71 -21.79
C ALA A 12 -20.59 -3.27 -20.32
N ILE A 13 -21.80 -3.12 -19.76
CA ILE A 13 -22.01 -2.79 -18.35
C ILE A 13 -21.60 -3.98 -17.47
N GLU A 14 -21.94 -5.19 -17.88
CA GLU A 14 -21.56 -6.40 -17.15
C GLU A 14 -20.05 -6.61 -17.13
N LEU A 15 -19.37 -6.45 -18.25
CA LEU A 15 -17.92 -6.51 -18.35
C LEU A 15 -17.25 -5.44 -17.47
N PHE A 16 -17.78 -4.23 -17.48
CA PHE A 16 -17.30 -3.16 -16.61
C PHE A 16 -17.49 -3.49 -15.14
N ARG A 17 -18.68 -4.00 -14.75
CA ARG A 17 -18.94 -4.45 -13.37
C ARG A 17 -18.00 -5.55 -12.94
N ALA A 18 -17.74 -6.55 -13.78
CA ALA A 18 -16.79 -7.61 -13.51
C ALA A 18 -15.36 -7.06 -13.32
N ALA A 19 -14.92 -6.13 -14.19
CA ALA A 19 -13.63 -5.47 -14.07
C ALA A 19 -13.51 -4.67 -12.78
N LEU A 20 -14.56 -3.97 -12.34
CA LEU A 20 -14.58 -3.25 -11.04
C LEU A 20 -14.44 -4.19 -9.85
N ILE A 21 -15.07 -5.36 -9.88
CA ILE A 21 -14.93 -6.37 -8.82
C ILE A 21 -13.49 -6.84 -8.73
N VAL A 22 -12.87 -7.18 -9.86
CA VAL A 22 -11.46 -7.60 -9.92
C VAL A 22 -10.55 -6.48 -9.43
N PHE A 23 -10.73 -5.26 -9.93
CA PHE A 23 -9.95 -4.09 -9.50
C PHE A 23 -10.05 -3.88 -7.98
N THR A 24 -11.26 -3.88 -7.43
CA THR A 24 -11.48 -3.65 -5.99
C THR A 24 -10.83 -4.75 -5.15
N SER A 25 -10.92 -6.02 -5.60
CA SER A 25 -10.32 -7.16 -4.89
C SER A 25 -8.79 -7.11 -4.86
N GLN A 26 -8.15 -6.50 -5.85
CA GLN A 26 -6.69 -6.35 -5.92
C GLN A 26 -6.20 -5.05 -5.26
N ALA A 27 -6.92 -3.94 -5.46
CA ALA A 27 -6.50 -2.63 -4.96
C ALA A 27 -6.58 -2.53 -3.43
N ARG A 28 -7.60 -3.11 -2.79
CA ARG A 28 -7.76 -3.05 -1.32
C ARG A 28 -6.58 -3.66 -0.58
N PRO A 29 -6.18 -4.93 -0.83
CA PRO A 29 -5.02 -5.51 -0.17
C PRO A 29 -3.72 -4.74 -0.44
N ALA A 30 -3.53 -4.21 -1.66
CA ALA A 30 -2.35 -3.43 -1.98
C ALA A 30 -2.25 -2.13 -1.16
N LEU A 31 -3.39 -1.43 -0.92
CA LEU A 31 -3.41 -0.25 -0.06
C LEU A 31 -3.16 -0.59 1.41
N GLU A 32 -3.68 -1.72 1.90
CA GLU A 32 -3.41 -2.24 3.24
C GLU A 32 -1.92 -2.59 3.41
N GLU A 33 -1.31 -3.20 2.41
CA GLU A 33 0.12 -3.53 2.41
C GLU A 33 0.99 -2.27 2.48
N ILE A 34 0.69 -1.23 1.68
CA ILE A 34 1.41 0.05 1.72
C ILE A 34 1.35 0.66 3.13
N SER A 35 0.17 0.72 3.74
CA SER A 35 0.00 1.27 5.09
C SER A 35 0.77 0.46 6.14
N SER A 36 0.72 -0.87 6.02
CA SER A 36 1.45 -1.80 6.90
C SER A 36 2.97 -1.66 6.76
N ASP A 37 3.48 -1.51 5.54
CA ASP A 37 4.92 -1.40 5.28
C ASP A 37 5.50 -0.08 5.79
N VAL A 38 4.78 1.02 5.63
CA VAL A 38 5.18 2.31 6.21
C VAL A 38 5.23 2.22 7.73
N LEU A 39 4.20 1.64 8.36
CA LEU A 39 4.16 1.45 9.81
C LEU A 39 5.30 0.54 10.30
N ARG A 40 5.56 -0.58 9.61
CA ARG A 40 6.67 -1.50 9.91
C ARG A 40 8.02 -0.80 9.83
N THR A 41 8.24 -0.02 8.78
CA THR A 41 9.48 0.75 8.59
C THR A 41 9.68 1.77 9.71
N ARG A 42 8.62 2.46 10.11
CA ARG A 42 8.64 3.41 11.22
C ARG A 42 9.02 2.72 12.54
N LEU A 43 8.33 1.65 12.89
CA LEU A 43 8.61 0.88 14.11
C LEU A 43 10.04 0.33 14.12
N TRP A 44 10.55 -0.11 12.98
CA TRP A 44 11.92 -0.58 12.84
C TRP A 44 12.94 0.55 13.08
N LEU A 45 12.71 1.75 12.53
CA LEU A 45 13.57 2.92 12.79
C LEU A 45 13.54 3.33 14.27
N GLU A 46 12.34 3.50 14.84
CA GLU A 46 12.14 3.97 16.21
C GLU A 46 12.67 2.98 17.26
N ASN A 47 12.49 1.70 17.05
CA ASN A 47 12.81 0.68 18.06
C ASN A 47 14.11 -0.06 17.75
N ASP A 48 14.17 -0.77 16.61
CA ASP A 48 15.27 -1.70 16.36
C ASP A 48 16.58 -0.99 16.05
N GLN A 49 16.55 -0.06 15.08
CA GLN A 49 17.75 0.67 14.69
C GLN A 49 18.26 1.59 15.80
N ARG A 50 17.33 2.28 16.47
CA ARG A 50 17.70 3.14 17.59
C ARG A 50 18.36 2.36 18.72
N ARG A 51 17.75 1.25 19.16
CA ARG A 51 18.31 0.39 20.23
C ARG A 51 19.65 -0.20 19.82
N PHE A 52 19.78 -0.62 18.57
CA PHE A 52 21.05 -1.14 18.04
C PHE A 52 22.16 -0.09 18.16
N LEU A 53 21.93 1.14 17.67
CA LEU A 53 22.90 2.22 17.72
C LEU A 53 23.18 2.71 19.14
N GLU A 54 22.19 2.78 20.02
CA GLU A 54 22.39 3.11 21.44
C GLU A 54 23.25 2.06 22.15
N ASN A 55 23.05 0.78 21.88
CA ASN A 55 23.88 -0.29 22.40
C ASN A 55 25.31 -0.23 21.86
N GLU A 56 25.45 0.07 20.55
CA GLU A 56 26.77 0.26 19.94
C GLU A 56 27.50 1.46 20.56
N LEU A 57 26.81 2.58 20.78
CA LEU A 57 27.37 3.75 21.45
C LEU A 57 27.88 3.40 22.85
N ARG A 58 27.11 2.64 23.64
CA ARG A 58 27.54 2.17 24.98
C ARG A 58 28.81 1.33 24.88
N LYS A 59 28.92 0.43 23.90
CA LYS A 59 30.10 -0.39 23.68
C LYS A 59 31.33 0.45 23.31
N GLN A 60 31.16 1.40 22.40
CA GLN A 60 32.27 2.26 21.98
C GLN A 60 32.71 3.20 23.10
N ASN A 61 31.79 3.76 23.88
CA ASN A 61 32.13 4.55 25.07
C ASN A 61 32.92 3.74 26.10
N LYS A 62 32.54 2.46 26.34
CA LYS A 62 33.30 1.59 27.25
C LYS A 62 34.73 1.35 26.74
N LYS A 63 34.91 1.12 25.43
CA LYS A 63 36.24 0.98 24.83
C LYS A 63 37.06 2.26 24.94
N LEU A 64 36.44 3.41 24.73
CA LEU A 64 37.09 4.70 24.88
C LEU A 64 37.58 4.92 26.32
N GLU A 65 36.75 4.62 27.32
CA GLU A 65 37.13 4.74 28.72
C GLU A 65 38.27 3.77 29.08
N GLN A 66 38.24 2.54 28.58
CA GLN A 66 39.35 1.59 28.76
C GLN A 66 40.65 2.13 28.16
N ALA A 67 40.62 2.61 26.91
CA ALA A 67 41.78 3.18 26.26
C ALA A 67 42.35 4.42 26.99
N LYS A 68 41.49 5.26 27.54
CA LYS A 68 41.91 6.41 28.37
C LYS A 68 42.58 5.95 29.67
N GLN A 69 42.03 4.93 30.32
CA GLN A 69 42.64 4.37 31.54
C GLN A 69 44.01 3.76 31.29
N GLU A 70 44.17 3.00 30.19
CA GLU A 70 45.43 2.44 29.78
C GLU A 70 46.47 3.53 29.50
N LEU A 71 46.05 4.60 28.74
CA LEU A 71 46.92 5.75 28.51
C LEU A 71 47.33 6.46 29.79
N PHE A 72 46.41 6.63 30.72
CA PHE A 72 46.68 7.25 32.03
C PHE A 72 47.69 6.41 32.82
N THR A 73 47.51 5.08 32.89
CA THR A 73 48.40 4.16 33.57
C THR A 73 49.79 4.17 32.97
N ALA A 74 49.89 4.17 31.60
CA ALA A 74 51.18 4.22 30.88
C ALA A 74 51.93 5.53 31.15
N ARG A 75 51.25 6.65 31.24
CA ARG A 75 51.85 7.96 31.59
C ARG A 75 52.42 8.00 33.00
N LEU A 76 51.81 7.29 33.94
CA LEU A 76 52.35 7.16 35.32
C LEU A 76 53.59 6.29 35.37
N SER A 77 53.78 5.37 34.42
CA SER A 77 54.89 4.41 34.37
C SER A 77 56.10 4.86 33.57
N ASP A 78 56.13 6.10 33.05
CA ASP A 78 57.23 6.77 32.31
C ASP A 78 57.69 6.05 31.01
N PHE A 79 56.83 5.22 30.40
CA PHE A 79 57.07 4.56 29.12
C PHE A 79 56.67 5.43 27.94
N GLN A 80 57.59 6.27 27.45
CA GLN A 80 57.28 7.24 26.35
C GLN A 80 56.87 6.61 25.03
N GLU A 81 57.44 5.50 24.59
CA GLU A 81 57.14 4.85 23.31
C GLU A 81 55.72 4.26 23.29
N THR A 82 55.29 3.62 24.39
CA THR A 82 53.94 3.06 24.51
C THR A 82 52.86 4.14 24.58
N THR A 83 53.19 5.32 25.08
CA THR A 83 52.25 6.43 25.26
C THR A 83 51.74 6.95 23.89
N SER A 84 52.58 7.01 22.86
CA SER A 84 52.18 7.47 21.53
C SER A 84 51.21 6.48 20.84
N LEU A 85 51.44 5.18 20.95
CA LEU A 85 50.53 4.15 20.41
C LEU A 85 49.18 4.15 21.15
N LEU A 86 49.19 4.30 22.45
CA LEU A 86 47.97 4.39 23.27
C LEU A 86 47.17 5.67 22.95
N GLN A 87 47.86 6.78 22.69
CA GLN A 87 47.20 8.01 22.22
C GLN A 87 46.49 7.80 20.89
N MET A 88 47.10 7.08 19.94
CA MET A 88 46.45 6.71 18.65
C MET A 88 45.20 5.83 18.90
N THR A 89 45.28 4.89 19.85
CA THR A 89 44.14 4.04 20.22
C THR A 89 43.01 4.84 20.80
N VAL A 90 43.26 5.81 21.69
CA VAL A 90 42.26 6.73 22.24
C VAL A 90 41.62 7.55 21.11
N ASN A 91 42.41 8.11 20.20
CA ASN A 91 41.89 8.89 19.07
C ASN A 91 40.97 8.02 18.17
N ARG A 92 41.37 6.78 17.88
CA ARG A 92 40.54 5.84 17.12
C ARG A 92 39.22 5.52 17.84
N ALA A 93 39.26 5.31 19.15
CA ALA A 93 38.06 5.07 19.94
C ALA A 93 37.14 6.31 20.01
N GLN A 94 37.70 7.53 20.07
CA GLN A 94 36.94 8.77 19.98
C GLN A 94 36.24 8.91 18.63
N HIS A 95 36.94 8.64 17.52
CA HIS A 95 36.33 8.66 16.19
C HIS A 95 35.19 7.63 16.07
N ALA A 96 35.38 6.41 16.62
CA ALA A 96 34.34 5.39 16.60
C ALA A 96 33.07 5.82 17.39
N VAL A 97 33.22 6.50 18.53
CA VAL A 97 32.11 7.09 19.28
C VAL A 97 31.41 8.16 18.44
N HIS A 98 32.17 9.09 17.87
CA HIS A 98 31.62 10.18 17.05
C HIS A 98 30.86 9.65 15.82
N ASP A 99 31.36 8.60 15.16
CA ASP A 99 30.68 7.96 14.04
C ASP A 99 29.33 7.38 14.41
N VAL A 100 29.22 6.75 15.58
CA VAL A 100 27.93 6.21 16.07
C VAL A 100 26.98 7.34 16.46
N GLU A 101 27.47 8.40 17.11
CA GLU A 101 26.67 9.59 17.41
C GLU A 101 26.13 10.27 16.14
N ALA A 102 26.95 10.39 15.11
CA ALA A 102 26.54 10.91 13.82
C ALA A 102 25.43 10.05 13.17
N ARG A 103 25.56 8.71 13.25
CA ARG A 103 24.52 7.78 12.77
C ARG A 103 23.22 7.91 13.56
N LEU A 104 23.28 8.08 14.89
CA LEU A 104 22.11 8.36 15.72
C LEU A 104 21.45 9.69 15.34
N GLY A 105 22.25 10.71 15.08
CA GLY A 105 21.76 12.01 14.59
C GLY A 105 21.06 11.90 13.24
N ALA A 106 21.65 11.13 12.31
CA ALA A 106 21.07 10.85 11.01
C ALA A 106 19.76 10.06 11.14
N LEU A 107 19.72 9.04 12.01
CA LEU A 107 18.51 8.26 12.27
C LEU A 107 17.33 9.12 12.73
N LYS A 108 17.56 10.02 13.68
CA LYS A 108 16.54 10.98 14.16
C LYS A 108 16.04 11.91 13.06
N LYS A 109 16.93 12.28 12.13
CA LYS A 109 16.57 13.10 10.97
C LYS A 109 15.71 12.31 10.00
N TRP A 110 16.09 11.07 9.69
CA TRP A 110 15.34 10.17 8.81
C TRP A 110 13.94 9.85 9.36
N ASP A 111 13.83 9.60 10.64
CA ASP A 111 12.56 9.35 11.32
C ASP A 111 11.57 10.52 11.13
N ARG A 112 12.00 11.74 11.41
CA ARG A 112 11.19 12.94 11.18
C ARG A 112 10.83 13.16 9.72
N GLU A 113 11.78 12.89 8.81
CA GLU A 113 11.58 13.03 7.37
C GLU A 113 10.56 12.00 6.85
N LEU A 114 10.66 10.77 7.33
CA LEU A 114 9.70 9.70 7.02
C LEU A 114 8.29 10.14 7.43
N ASP A 115 8.10 10.59 8.67
CA ASP A 115 6.82 11.06 9.16
C ASP A 115 6.25 12.21 8.33
N ASN A 116 7.05 13.22 8.09
CA ASN A 116 6.60 14.40 7.35
C ASN A 116 6.19 14.08 5.91
N ARG A 117 6.87 13.12 5.26
CA ARG A 117 6.57 12.75 3.88
C ARG A 117 5.49 11.69 3.77
N SER A 118 5.47 10.71 4.67
CA SER A 118 4.51 9.61 4.59
C SER A 118 3.13 9.97 5.11
N ALA A 119 3.01 10.82 6.13
CA ALA A 119 1.71 11.15 6.74
C ALA A 119 0.67 11.72 5.75
N PRO A 120 0.99 12.69 4.86
CA PRO A 120 0.02 13.16 3.89
C PRO A 120 -0.37 12.07 2.87
N MET A 121 0.61 11.25 2.42
CA MET A 121 0.37 10.16 1.47
C MET A 121 -0.49 9.05 2.09
N LEU A 122 -0.23 8.67 3.34
CA LEU A 122 -1.06 7.69 4.05
C LEU A 122 -2.50 8.17 4.20
N LYS A 123 -2.72 9.46 4.44
CA LYS A 123 -4.07 10.02 4.48
C LYS A 123 -4.82 9.84 3.15
N GLU A 124 -4.14 10.02 2.03
CA GLU A 124 -4.72 9.79 0.69
C GLU A 124 -4.99 8.29 0.46
N VAL A 125 -4.07 7.43 0.88
CA VAL A 125 -4.23 5.96 0.84
C VAL A 125 -5.45 5.53 1.66
N ASP A 126 -5.61 6.06 2.89
CA ASP A 126 -6.75 5.76 3.76
C ASP A 126 -8.08 6.25 3.18
N GLN A 127 -8.09 7.42 2.54
CA GLN A 127 -9.28 7.95 1.84
C GLN A 127 -9.67 7.03 0.67
N LEU A 128 -8.70 6.63 -0.15
CA LEU A 128 -8.94 5.71 -1.27
C LEU A 128 -9.40 4.34 -0.75
N HIS A 129 -8.76 3.80 0.29
CA HIS A 129 -9.18 2.54 0.91
C HIS A 129 -10.62 2.61 1.43
N SER A 130 -10.98 3.70 2.10
CA SER A 130 -12.35 3.94 2.59
C SER A 130 -13.36 4.00 1.43
N PHE A 131 -13.00 4.68 0.34
CA PHE A 131 -13.83 4.74 -0.86
C PHE A 131 -14.01 3.35 -1.49
N LEU A 132 -12.94 2.58 -1.67
CA LEU A 132 -13.00 1.23 -2.21
C LEU A 132 -13.78 0.25 -1.31
N THR A 133 -13.82 0.51 -0.01
CA THR A 133 -14.52 -0.35 0.96
C THR A 133 -15.99 0.01 1.09
N ALA A 134 -16.36 1.28 1.05
CA ALA A 134 -17.73 1.74 1.31
C ALA A 134 -18.52 2.04 0.02
N GLU A 135 -17.92 2.75 -0.94
CA GLU A 135 -18.67 3.24 -2.10
C GLU A 135 -18.63 2.27 -3.29
N MET A 136 -17.51 1.59 -3.52
CA MET A 136 -17.40 0.67 -4.65
C MET A 136 -18.37 -0.52 -4.56
N PRO A 137 -18.63 -1.17 -3.42
CA PRO A 137 -19.64 -2.22 -3.34
C PRO A 137 -21.05 -1.70 -3.68
N LYS A 138 -21.38 -0.46 -3.29
CA LYS A 138 -22.67 0.16 -3.65
C LYS A 138 -22.77 0.39 -5.16
N ALA A 139 -21.71 0.89 -5.77
CA ALA A 139 -21.65 1.10 -7.22
C ALA A 139 -21.79 -0.23 -7.98
N ILE A 140 -21.09 -1.28 -7.55
CA ILE A 140 -21.17 -2.63 -8.13
C ILE A 140 -22.59 -3.20 -8.01
N ALA A 141 -23.26 -3.01 -6.84
CA ALA A 141 -24.64 -3.43 -6.63
C ALA A 141 -25.62 -2.64 -7.51
N TYR A 142 -25.40 -1.33 -7.64
CA TYR A 142 -26.20 -0.48 -8.51
C TYR A 142 -26.09 -0.91 -9.98
N LEU A 143 -24.87 -1.18 -10.48
CA LEU A 143 -24.69 -1.69 -11.84
C LEU A 143 -25.41 -3.01 -12.06
N ALA A 144 -25.42 -3.91 -11.08
CA ALA A 144 -26.17 -5.16 -11.15
C ALA A 144 -27.69 -4.93 -11.26
N GLN A 145 -28.22 -3.92 -10.57
CA GLN A 145 -29.65 -3.54 -10.70
C GLN A 145 -29.95 -2.95 -12.08
N VAL A 146 -29.06 -2.09 -12.60
CA VAL A 146 -29.22 -1.50 -13.93
C VAL A 146 -29.24 -2.58 -15.00
N VAL A 147 -28.31 -3.55 -14.94
CA VAL A 147 -28.29 -4.67 -15.89
C VAL A 147 -29.61 -5.43 -15.86
N ARG A 148 -30.11 -5.84 -14.67
CA ARG A 148 -31.38 -6.55 -14.55
C ARG A 148 -32.58 -5.75 -15.09
N ALA A 149 -32.62 -4.43 -14.88
CA ALA A 149 -33.67 -3.58 -15.39
C ALA A 149 -33.64 -3.48 -16.91
N LEU A 150 -32.44 -3.40 -17.50
CA LEU A 150 -32.28 -3.36 -18.96
C LEU A 150 -32.65 -4.70 -19.62
N ASP A 151 -32.27 -5.82 -19.01
CA ASP A 151 -32.64 -7.17 -19.48
C ASP A 151 -34.18 -7.34 -19.45
N ALA A 152 -34.83 -7.00 -18.34
CA ALA A 152 -36.27 -7.04 -18.21
C ALA A 152 -36.99 -6.14 -19.25
N TYR A 153 -36.41 -4.97 -19.56
CA TYR A 153 -36.94 -4.09 -20.57
C TYR A 153 -36.78 -4.68 -21.98
N ALA A 154 -35.65 -5.34 -22.27
CA ALA A 154 -35.40 -6.00 -23.55
C ALA A 154 -36.34 -7.19 -23.77
N GLU A 155 -36.63 -7.97 -22.71
CA GLU A 155 -37.59 -9.08 -22.74
C GLU A 155 -39.02 -8.58 -22.93
N ALA A 156 -39.44 -7.51 -22.27
CA ALA A 156 -40.75 -6.91 -22.39
C ALA A 156 -41.00 -6.23 -23.74
N GLY A 157 -39.91 -5.73 -24.39
CA GLY A 157 -39.92 -5.07 -25.70
C GLY A 157 -39.80 -6.03 -26.90
N ALA A 158 -39.55 -7.31 -26.66
CA ALA A 158 -39.56 -8.31 -27.74
C ALA A 158 -41.03 -8.52 -28.18
N PRO A 159 -41.44 -8.19 -29.41
CA PRO A 159 -42.81 -8.44 -29.85
C PRO A 159 -43.06 -9.93 -29.80
N ALA A 160 -44.18 -10.34 -29.19
CA ALA A 160 -44.71 -11.70 -29.22
C ALA A 160 -45.13 -11.99 -30.68
N GLY A 161 -44.13 -12.15 -31.55
CA GLY A 161 -44.27 -12.42 -32.95
C GLY A 161 -44.24 -13.91 -33.23
N GLY A 162 -45.37 -14.47 -33.54
CA GLY A 162 -45.40 -15.78 -34.17
C GLY A 162 -46.36 -16.81 -33.65
N GLY A 163 -47.55 -16.36 -33.19
CA GLY A 163 -48.70 -17.28 -33.23
C GLY A 163 -49.17 -17.42 -34.67
N GLY A 164 -48.71 -18.46 -35.37
CA GLY A 164 -49.21 -18.81 -36.72
C GLY A 164 -50.73 -19.06 -36.67
N ALA A 165 -51.49 -18.11 -37.19
CA ALA A 165 -52.89 -18.33 -37.48
C ALA A 165 -52.99 -19.31 -38.63
N THR A 166 -53.16 -20.59 -38.30
CA THR A 166 -53.60 -21.62 -39.24
C THR A 166 -55.05 -21.29 -39.63
N MET A 167 -55.28 -20.77 -40.81
CA MET A 167 -56.59 -20.63 -41.39
C MET A 167 -57.20 -22.00 -41.68
N PRO A 168 -58.44 -22.27 -41.24
CA PRO A 168 -59.12 -23.47 -41.63
C PRO A 168 -59.59 -23.35 -43.08
N GLY A 169 -59.11 -24.27 -43.92
CA GLY A 169 -59.46 -24.39 -45.32
C GLY A 169 -60.96 -24.50 -45.56
N ALA A 170 -61.48 -23.62 -46.39
CA ALA A 170 -62.82 -23.73 -46.92
C ALA A 170 -62.93 -24.89 -47.88
N GLN A 171 -63.70 -25.90 -47.46
CA GLN A 171 -64.23 -26.90 -48.38
C GLN A 171 -65.34 -26.28 -49.20
N SER A 172 -65.12 -26.08 -50.45
CA SER A 172 -66.22 -25.86 -51.41
C SER A 172 -66.55 -27.20 -52.10
N GLY A 173 -67.72 -27.72 -51.73
CA GLY A 173 -68.34 -28.78 -52.47
C GLY A 173 -68.84 -28.24 -53.81
N GLY A 174 -68.51 -28.92 -54.88
CA GLY A 174 -69.12 -28.71 -56.21
C GLY A 174 -69.71 -30.03 -56.65
N LYS A 175 -70.97 -29.94 -56.81
CA LYS A 175 -71.87 -31.03 -57.17
C LYS A 175 -72.23 -30.83 -58.68
N THR A 176 -72.46 -31.99 -59.32
CA THR A 176 -73.32 -32.21 -60.49
C THR A 176 -72.61 -32.21 -61.86
N ALA A 177 -72.93 -33.03 -62.67
CA ALA A 177 -73.92 -33.86 -63.24
C ALA A 177 -73.28 -34.73 -64.34
#